data_f4318fb38cad473839e497914ea71f58
#
_entry.id   f4318fb38cad473839e497914ea71f58
#
_cell.length_a   1.000
_cell.length_b   1.000
_cell.length_c   1.000
_cell.angle_alpha   90.00
_cell.angle_beta   90.00
_cell.angle_gamma   90.00
#
_symmetry.space_group_name_H-M   'P 1'
#
loop_
_entity.id
_entity.type
_entity.pdbx_description
1 polymer ?
#
loop_
_entity_poly.entity_id
_entity_poly.type
_entity_poly.pdbx_seq_one_letter_code
_entity_poly.pdbx_strand_id
1 'polypeptide(L)'
;LTPTPILVGQGENVTVDLTQMVDDPDDQAKNSFDYRVAKVPGGIDVSLDGYTLTVSGKKDQPKGPVGAITVSVDDGSGAITADIPVTIVKSSKPLVTTTDARIKVNAGQTATVNLSEYTTNPFPDPLVVLDASVHVGQGTAAGDGNVLTVTPKAGFHGDMIVVYRVMDATNDPDRVVQGRVIVKVLDRPDAPQNVTATATGPGSAFVSFQEPAANGGTISGYTIIDSVSGEPYNTINPGMEVTGLKNGVEHSFTVIAHNEAGDSDPSAPSAPVHVDAVPDQMAAPTVQG
;
A
#
# COMPACT_ATOMS: atom_id res chain seq x y z
N LEU A 1 7.17 39.59 40.22
CA LEU A 1 6.85 38.59 39.22
C LEU A 1 6.28 37.33 39.88
N THR A 2 5.10 36.89 39.45
CA THR A 2 4.46 35.67 39.92
C THR A 2 4.35 34.68 38.73
N PRO A 3 5.39 33.85 38.49
CA PRO A 3 5.44 33.01 37.32
C PRO A 3 4.36 31.93 37.36
N THR A 4 3.62 31.80 36.26
CA THR A 4 2.65 30.70 36.04
C THR A 4 3.32 29.64 35.18
N PRO A 5 3.28 28.34 35.56
CA PRO A 5 3.84 27.27 34.75
C PRO A 5 3.22 27.18 33.35
N ILE A 6 4.07 26.96 32.34
CA ILE A 6 3.65 26.83 30.94
C ILE A 6 3.56 25.34 30.59
N LEU A 7 2.41 24.93 30.04
CA LEU A 7 2.21 23.65 29.45
C LEU A 7 2.15 23.80 27.90
N VAL A 8 3.04 23.15 27.17
CA VAL A 8 3.09 23.22 25.72
C VAL A 8 3.04 21.83 25.10
N GLY A 9 2.18 21.62 24.11
CA GLY A 9 2.05 20.35 23.40
C GLY A 9 3.28 20.06 22.53
N GLN A 10 3.61 18.77 22.35
CA GLN A 10 4.62 18.37 21.37
C GLN A 10 4.25 18.89 19.98
N GLY A 11 5.17 19.61 19.33
CA GLY A 11 4.95 20.22 18.00
C GLY A 11 3.90 21.32 17.96
N GLU A 12 3.60 21.95 19.10
CA GLU A 12 2.62 23.04 19.22
C GLU A 12 3.25 24.28 19.86
N ASN A 13 2.54 25.39 19.72
CA ASN A 13 2.94 26.67 20.29
C ASN A 13 1.91 27.13 21.31
N VAL A 14 2.38 27.79 22.34
CA VAL A 14 1.56 28.51 23.29
C VAL A 14 2.08 29.96 23.43
N THR A 15 1.17 30.91 23.48
CA THR A 15 1.50 32.31 23.72
C THR A 15 1.13 32.69 25.15
N VAL A 16 2.01 33.43 25.80
CA VAL A 16 1.85 33.88 27.16
C VAL A 16 2.05 35.42 27.23
N ASP A 17 1.10 36.10 27.81
CA ASP A 17 1.20 37.54 28.09
C ASP A 17 1.93 37.73 29.42
N LEU A 18 3.19 38.19 29.36
CA LEU A 18 4.02 38.40 30.53
C LEU A 18 3.50 39.51 31.46
N THR A 19 2.68 40.45 30.97
CA THR A 19 2.07 41.48 31.80
C THR A 19 1.17 40.89 32.88
N GLN A 20 0.59 39.71 32.64
CA GLN A 20 -0.25 38.99 33.60
C GLN A 20 0.55 38.39 34.77
N MET A 21 1.88 38.27 34.62
CA MET A 21 2.78 37.71 35.62
C MET A 21 3.47 38.83 36.46
N VAL A 22 3.28 40.07 36.08
CA VAL A 22 3.86 41.24 36.77
C VAL A 22 2.83 41.86 37.70
N ASP A 23 3.20 42.05 38.93
CA ASP A 23 2.47 42.89 39.89
C ASP A 23 3.28 44.16 40.11
N ASP A 24 2.72 45.33 39.78
CA ASP A 24 3.34 46.61 39.93
C ASP A 24 2.50 47.45 40.88
N PRO A 25 3.01 47.75 42.08
CA PRO A 25 2.28 48.51 43.09
C PRO A 25 2.06 49.99 42.71
N ASP A 26 2.86 50.50 41.76
CA ASP A 26 2.77 51.91 41.31
C ASP A 26 1.77 52.12 40.16
N ASP A 27 1.05 51.06 39.75
CA ASP A 27 0.00 51.03 38.72
C ASP A 27 0.44 51.58 37.34
N GLN A 28 1.72 51.38 37.00
CA GLN A 28 2.26 51.77 35.70
C GLN A 28 1.72 50.85 34.61
N ALA A 29 1.75 51.36 33.37
CA ALA A 29 1.34 50.58 32.20
C ALA A 29 2.32 49.44 31.93
N LYS A 30 2.04 48.23 32.43
CA LYS A 30 2.89 47.03 32.35
C LYS A 30 3.34 46.66 30.94
N ASN A 31 2.59 47.07 29.92
CA ASN A 31 2.95 46.88 28.52
C ASN A 31 4.07 47.77 28.01
N SER A 32 4.48 48.79 28.81
CA SER A 32 5.62 49.65 28.50
C SER A 32 6.94 49.23 29.16
N PHE A 33 6.93 48.17 29.96
CA PHE A 33 8.13 47.60 30.57
C PHE A 33 9.03 46.92 29.55
N ASP A 34 10.33 46.85 29.83
CA ASP A 34 11.30 46.12 29.00
C ASP A 34 11.35 44.64 29.40
N TYR A 35 10.80 43.78 28.54
CA TYR A 35 10.79 42.36 28.76
C TYR A 35 11.91 41.69 27.97
N ARG A 36 12.65 40.78 28.61
CA ARG A 36 13.74 40.02 27.95
C ARG A 36 13.72 38.58 28.37
N VAL A 37 14.11 37.69 27.46
CA VAL A 37 14.40 36.28 27.75
C VAL A 37 15.89 36.15 28.04
N ALA A 38 16.24 35.80 29.27
CA ALA A 38 17.61 35.64 29.71
C ALA A 38 18.15 34.22 29.52
N LYS A 39 17.27 33.20 29.63
CA LYS A 39 17.66 31.80 29.49
C LYS A 39 16.49 30.96 28.95
N VAL A 40 16.81 30.01 28.04
CA VAL A 40 15.84 29.04 27.47
C VAL A 40 16.36 27.64 27.78
N PRO A 41 15.54 26.74 28.35
CA PRO A 41 15.92 25.34 28.52
C PRO A 41 15.92 24.59 27.17
N GLY A 42 16.56 23.42 27.12
CA GLY A 42 16.51 22.54 25.96
C GLY A 42 15.08 21.99 25.72
N GLY A 43 14.82 21.51 24.49
CA GLY A 43 13.53 20.87 24.16
C GLY A 43 12.41 21.83 23.75
N ILE A 44 12.61 23.13 23.81
CA ILE A 44 11.68 24.18 23.37
C ILE A 44 12.42 25.23 22.56
N ASP A 45 11.66 25.97 21.75
CA ASP A 45 12.09 27.22 21.15
C ASP A 45 11.22 28.35 21.70
N VAL A 46 11.83 29.55 21.87
CA VAL A 46 11.18 30.70 22.49
C VAL A 46 11.39 31.91 21.63
N SER A 47 10.33 32.70 21.43
CA SER A 47 10.42 34.05 20.87
C SER A 47 9.63 35.01 21.72
N LEU A 48 10.12 36.27 21.80
CA LEU A 48 9.49 37.35 22.55
C LEU A 48 9.23 38.52 21.60
N ASP A 49 7.99 39.00 21.60
CA ASP A 49 7.56 40.19 20.87
C ASP A 49 6.86 41.13 21.85
N GLY A 50 7.58 42.23 22.22
CA GLY A 50 7.18 43.10 23.31
C GLY A 50 7.04 42.32 24.62
N TYR A 51 5.83 42.17 25.11
CA TYR A 51 5.49 41.39 26.32
C TYR A 51 4.86 40.02 26.03
N THR A 52 4.70 39.66 24.73
CA THR A 52 4.13 38.37 24.31
C THR A 52 5.23 37.35 24.13
N LEU A 53 5.27 36.37 25.02
CA LEU A 53 6.18 35.22 24.95
C LEU A 53 5.52 34.09 24.17
N THR A 54 6.11 33.65 23.07
CA THR A 54 5.70 32.43 22.35
C THR A 54 6.67 31.32 22.70
N VAL A 55 6.12 30.21 23.20
CA VAL A 55 6.87 29.00 23.54
C VAL A 55 6.43 27.87 22.58
N SER A 56 7.40 27.29 21.88
CA SER A 56 7.19 26.20 20.92
C SER A 56 7.79 24.90 21.47
N GLY A 57 6.96 23.89 21.73
CA GLY A 57 7.40 22.56 22.10
C GLY A 57 7.97 21.82 20.88
N LYS A 58 9.20 21.29 20.97
CA LYS A 58 9.73 20.46 19.89
C LYS A 58 8.90 19.21 19.74
N LYS A 59 8.65 18.81 18.50
CA LYS A 59 7.75 17.69 18.17
C LYS A 59 8.21 16.34 18.72
N ASP A 60 9.53 16.11 18.71
CA ASP A 60 10.20 14.88 19.16
C ASP A 60 10.68 14.93 20.63
N GLN A 61 10.38 16.03 21.36
CA GLN A 61 10.73 16.14 22.75
C GLN A 61 9.83 15.24 23.62
N PRO A 62 10.40 14.37 24.47
CA PRO A 62 9.60 13.56 25.39
C PRO A 62 8.72 14.40 26.32
N LYS A 63 7.55 13.88 26.67
CA LYS A 63 6.65 14.48 27.66
C LYS A 63 7.34 14.58 29.03
N GLY A 64 7.15 15.69 29.72
CA GLY A 64 7.71 15.94 31.03
C GLY A 64 8.26 17.37 31.21
N PRO A 65 8.73 17.70 32.37
CA PRO A 65 9.35 19.01 32.66
C PRO A 65 10.67 19.14 31.90
N VAL A 66 10.88 20.30 31.24
CA VAL A 66 12.13 20.59 30.49
C VAL A 66 12.99 21.64 31.15
N GLY A 67 12.54 22.19 32.26
CA GLY A 67 13.23 23.24 32.99
C GLY A 67 12.42 24.54 33.06
N ALA A 68 13.10 25.65 33.18
CA ALA A 68 12.44 26.96 33.25
C ALA A 68 13.00 27.95 32.22
N ILE A 69 12.14 28.80 31.70
CA ILE A 69 12.53 30.04 30.97
C ILE A 69 12.80 31.12 32.00
N THR A 70 14.01 31.67 31.99
CA THR A 70 14.29 32.86 32.82
C THR A 70 13.93 34.10 32.03
N VAL A 71 12.97 34.86 32.54
CA VAL A 71 12.58 36.18 31.99
C VAL A 71 13.07 37.30 32.90
N SER A 72 13.38 38.44 32.30
CA SER A 72 13.75 39.68 32.99
C SER A 72 12.73 40.74 32.61
N VAL A 73 12.32 41.53 33.58
CA VAL A 73 11.39 42.67 33.41
C VAL A 73 12.00 43.88 34.09
N ASP A 74 12.02 45.02 33.39
CA ASP A 74 12.53 46.29 33.87
C ASP A 74 11.50 47.42 33.63
N ASP A 75 11.07 48.09 34.67
CA ASP A 75 10.14 49.23 34.65
C ASP A 75 10.87 50.57 34.57
N GLY A 76 12.23 50.57 34.52
CA GLY A 76 13.11 51.71 34.57
C GLY A 76 13.72 51.97 35.96
N SER A 77 13.29 51.23 37.00
CA SER A 77 13.85 51.26 38.33
C SER A 77 14.91 50.20 38.59
N GLY A 78 14.95 49.16 37.73
CA GLY A 78 15.88 48.05 37.77
C GLY A 78 15.26 46.74 37.39
N ALA A 79 16.04 45.89 36.69
CA ALA A 79 15.56 44.63 36.21
C ALA A 79 15.36 43.58 37.32
N ILE A 80 14.23 42.92 37.33
CA ILE A 80 13.94 41.73 38.14
C ILE A 80 13.84 40.51 37.26
N THR A 81 14.21 39.34 37.77
CA THR A 81 14.14 38.09 37.02
C THR A 81 13.23 37.08 37.71
N ALA A 82 12.61 36.20 36.89
CA ALA A 82 11.87 35.06 37.39
C ALA A 82 12.01 33.87 36.45
N ASP A 83 11.89 32.68 37.03
CA ASP A 83 11.92 31.38 36.31
C ASP A 83 10.51 30.89 36.09
N ILE A 84 10.11 30.72 34.83
CA ILE A 84 8.81 30.20 34.40
C ILE A 84 9.00 28.70 34.07
N PRO A 85 8.48 27.78 34.90
CA PRO A 85 8.60 26.36 34.65
C PRO A 85 7.86 25.96 33.37
N VAL A 86 8.48 25.09 32.54
CA VAL A 86 7.88 24.60 31.31
C VAL A 86 7.81 23.08 31.34
N THR A 87 6.65 22.58 30.95
CA THR A 87 6.39 21.13 30.81
C THR A 87 5.85 20.81 29.41
N ILE A 88 6.50 19.88 28.74
CA ILE A 88 5.97 19.32 27.50
C ILE A 88 4.85 18.33 27.85
N VAL A 89 3.69 18.53 27.24
CA VAL A 89 2.53 17.66 27.35
C VAL A 89 2.24 16.98 26.03
N LYS A 90 1.33 15.99 26.03
CA LYS A 90 0.88 15.36 24.78
C LYS A 90 0.32 16.42 23.83
N SER A 91 0.51 16.20 22.53
CA SER A 91 -0.07 17.08 21.51
C SER A 91 -1.62 17.04 21.57
N SER A 92 -2.23 18.21 21.41
CA SER A 92 -3.68 18.36 21.28
C SER A 92 -4.18 18.08 19.86
N LYS A 93 -3.26 18.00 18.88
CA LYS A 93 -3.61 17.65 17.50
C LYS A 93 -4.27 16.27 17.44
N PRO A 94 -5.22 16.03 16.51
CA PRO A 94 -5.87 14.75 16.38
C PRO A 94 -4.85 13.63 16.10
N LEU A 95 -5.24 12.38 16.34
CA LEU A 95 -4.45 11.23 15.92
C LEU A 95 -4.46 11.12 14.39
N VAL A 96 -3.46 10.45 13.84
CA VAL A 96 -3.48 9.99 12.47
C VAL A 96 -4.73 9.13 12.23
N THR A 97 -5.37 9.30 11.10
CA THR A 97 -6.43 8.37 10.65
C THR A 97 -5.94 7.56 9.47
N THR A 98 -6.38 6.31 9.38
CA THR A 98 -6.00 5.39 8.31
C THR A 98 -7.24 4.91 7.56
N THR A 99 -7.11 4.70 6.26
CA THR A 99 -8.07 3.99 5.41
C THR A 99 -7.41 2.76 4.82
N ASP A 100 -8.19 1.71 4.53
CA ASP A 100 -7.66 0.48 3.95
C ASP A 100 -7.13 0.73 2.53
N ALA A 101 -5.86 0.47 2.30
CA ALA A 101 -5.30 0.38 0.95
C ALA A 101 -5.73 -0.96 0.31
N ARG A 102 -6.07 -0.93 -0.98
CA ARG A 102 -6.42 -2.12 -1.76
C ARG A 102 -5.53 -2.21 -2.99
N ILE A 103 -4.75 -3.28 -3.09
CA ILE A 103 -3.82 -3.50 -4.19
C ILE A 103 -3.97 -4.90 -4.77
N LYS A 104 -3.54 -5.08 -6.03
CA LYS A 104 -3.34 -6.39 -6.67
C LYS A 104 -1.85 -6.63 -6.84
N VAL A 105 -1.38 -7.83 -6.57
CA VAL A 105 0.03 -8.22 -6.69
C VAL A 105 0.11 -9.65 -7.19
N ASN A 106 0.99 -9.93 -8.13
CA ASN A 106 1.24 -11.31 -8.55
C ASN A 106 2.09 -12.05 -7.50
N ALA A 107 1.83 -13.34 -7.35
CA ALA A 107 2.57 -14.22 -6.45
C ALA A 107 4.08 -14.10 -6.66
N GLY A 108 4.84 -13.93 -5.58
CA GLY A 108 6.29 -13.77 -5.62
C GLY A 108 6.79 -12.39 -6.09
N GLN A 109 5.90 -11.48 -6.51
CA GLN A 109 6.28 -10.12 -6.89
C GLN A 109 6.16 -9.14 -5.73
N THR A 110 6.99 -8.13 -5.73
CA THR A 110 6.99 -7.08 -4.69
C THR A 110 6.16 -5.88 -5.14
N ALA A 111 5.30 -5.37 -4.28
CA ALA A 111 4.62 -4.10 -4.45
C ALA A 111 4.93 -3.15 -3.30
N THR A 112 4.89 -1.85 -3.58
CA THR A 112 5.06 -0.79 -2.60
C THR A 112 3.76 0.02 -2.46
N VAL A 113 3.46 0.43 -1.23
CA VAL A 113 2.30 1.27 -0.90
C VAL A 113 2.80 2.51 -0.20
N ASN A 114 2.54 3.67 -0.78
CA ASN A 114 2.80 4.95 -0.13
C ASN A 114 1.64 5.25 0.84
N LEU A 115 1.92 5.20 2.13
CA LEU A 115 0.89 5.35 3.16
C LEU A 115 0.32 6.77 3.24
N SER A 116 0.99 7.79 2.69
CA SER A 116 0.44 9.15 2.63
C SER A 116 -0.88 9.23 1.85
N GLU A 117 -1.13 8.29 0.94
CA GLU A 117 -2.37 8.24 0.15
C GLU A 117 -3.56 7.67 0.95
N TYR A 118 -3.27 6.96 2.04
CA TYR A 118 -4.24 6.21 2.84
C TYR A 118 -4.31 6.69 4.29
N THR A 119 -3.65 7.82 4.60
CA THR A 119 -3.59 8.38 5.94
C THR A 119 -3.86 9.87 5.93
N THR A 120 -4.50 10.38 6.99
CA THR A 120 -4.55 11.81 7.28
C THR A 120 -3.65 12.10 8.46
N ASN A 121 -2.57 12.82 8.22
CA ASN A 121 -1.57 13.18 9.22
C ASN A 121 -1.73 14.64 9.63
N PRO A 122 -1.90 14.98 10.92
CA PRO A 122 -2.03 16.35 11.38
C PRO A 122 -0.71 17.13 11.42
N PHE A 123 0.43 16.46 11.17
CA PHE A 123 1.74 17.06 11.09
C PHE A 123 2.25 17.12 9.65
N PRO A 124 3.06 18.13 9.28
CA PRO A 124 3.61 18.23 7.91
C PRO A 124 4.69 17.16 7.63
N ASP A 125 5.30 16.61 8.67
CA ASP A 125 6.34 15.59 8.55
C ASP A 125 5.74 14.24 8.17
N PRO A 126 6.45 13.40 7.39
CA PRO A 126 5.97 12.09 7.01
C PRO A 126 5.79 11.18 8.24
N LEU A 127 4.87 10.23 8.12
CA LEU A 127 4.72 9.15 9.09
C LEU A 127 5.91 8.19 9.02
N VAL A 128 6.13 7.48 10.12
CA VAL A 128 7.11 6.40 10.19
C VAL A 128 6.40 5.09 10.48
N VAL A 129 6.62 4.09 9.61
CA VAL A 129 6.18 2.71 9.86
C VAL A 129 7.05 2.10 10.94
N LEU A 130 6.47 1.72 12.05
CA LEU A 130 7.16 1.05 13.16
C LEU A 130 7.35 -0.42 12.88
N ASP A 131 6.31 -1.06 12.38
CA ASP A 131 6.31 -2.47 11.98
C ASP A 131 5.18 -2.75 10.98
N ALA A 132 5.32 -3.89 10.31
CA ALA A 132 4.32 -4.45 9.44
C ALA A 132 4.38 -5.98 9.49
N SER A 133 3.22 -6.63 9.44
CA SER A 133 3.12 -8.08 9.48
C SER A 133 1.97 -8.59 8.60
N VAL A 134 2.15 -9.79 8.07
CA VAL A 134 1.08 -10.50 7.36
C VAL A 134 0.16 -11.14 8.39
N HIS A 135 -1.10 -10.71 8.40
CA HIS A 135 -2.14 -11.23 9.30
C HIS A 135 -2.95 -12.37 8.66
N VAL A 136 -3.21 -12.28 7.36
CA VAL A 136 -3.88 -13.29 6.55
C VAL A 136 -3.06 -13.52 5.28
N GLY A 137 -3.00 -14.77 4.80
CA GLY A 137 -2.23 -15.13 3.62
C GLY A 137 -0.78 -15.53 3.93
N GLN A 138 0.06 -15.57 2.89
CA GLN A 138 1.46 -15.96 2.98
C GLN A 138 2.36 -14.97 2.24
N GLY A 139 3.43 -14.53 2.88
CA GLY A 139 4.37 -13.57 2.31
C GLY A 139 5.10 -12.79 3.38
N THR A 140 5.69 -11.67 2.99
CA THR A 140 6.39 -10.74 3.88
C THR A 140 5.87 -9.32 3.69
N ALA A 141 5.99 -8.51 4.74
CA ALA A 141 5.75 -7.08 4.70
C ALA A 141 6.81 -6.36 5.52
N ALA A 142 7.26 -5.21 5.06
CA ALA A 142 8.22 -4.36 5.75
C ALA A 142 7.91 -2.89 5.48
N GLY A 143 8.23 -2.02 6.45
CA GLY A 143 8.09 -0.57 6.31
C GLY A 143 9.44 0.13 6.27
N ASP A 144 9.53 1.18 5.48
CA ASP A 144 10.67 2.12 5.44
C ASP A 144 10.11 3.54 5.28
N GLY A 145 10.34 4.38 6.30
CA GLY A 145 9.69 5.69 6.37
C GLY A 145 8.17 5.56 6.33
N ASN A 146 7.52 6.15 5.34
CA ASN A 146 6.08 6.08 5.10
C ASN A 146 5.68 5.12 3.95
N VAL A 147 6.60 4.28 3.50
CA VAL A 147 6.38 3.30 2.44
C VAL A 147 6.31 1.90 3.02
N LEU A 148 5.29 1.16 2.63
CA LEU A 148 5.13 -0.24 2.96
C LEU A 148 5.47 -1.09 1.74
N THR A 149 6.35 -2.08 1.92
CA THR A 149 6.72 -3.08 0.91
C THR A 149 6.03 -4.39 1.24
N VAL A 150 5.35 -4.99 0.26
CA VAL A 150 4.60 -6.24 0.42
C VAL A 150 5.05 -7.22 -0.66
N THR A 151 5.40 -8.45 -0.26
CA THR A 151 5.84 -9.52 -1.17
C THR A 151 5.07 -10.80 -0.83
N PRO A 152 3.99 -11.14 -1.56
CA PRO A 152 3.33 -12.43 -1.41
C PRO A 152 4.29 -13.58 -1.75
N LYS A 153 4.13 -14.70 -1.06
CA LYS A 153 4.92 -15.91 -1.35
C LYS A 153 4.60 -16.42 -2.76
N ALA A 154 5.61 -16.89 -3.49
CA ALA A 154 5.44 -17.54 -4.77
C ALA A 154 4.51 -18.76 -4.65
N GLY A 155 3.55 -18.91 -5.56
CA GLY A 155 2.53 -19.96 -5.55
C GLY A 155 1.36 -19.74 -4.57
N PHE A 156 1.38 -18.67 -3.78
CA PHE A 156 0.22 -18.26 -2.98
C PHE A 156 -0.69 -17.37 -3.80
N HIS A 157 -1.98 -17.64 -3.80
CA HIS A 157 -3.01 -16.80 -4.43
C HIS A 157 -4.21 -16.63 -3.51
N GLY A 158 -5.01 -15.60 -3.77
CA GLY A 158 -6.17 -15.25 -2.95
C GLY A 158 -5.95 -13.99 -2.11
N ASP A 159 -6.66 -13.87 -0.99
CA ASP A 159 -6.63 -12.67 -0.19
C ASP A 159 -5.46 -12.69 0.82
N MET A 160 -4.73 -11.58 0.90
CA MET A 160 -3.69 -11.35 1.89
C MET A 160 -3.99 -10.04 2.62
N ILE A 161 -3.87 -10.02 3.93
CA ILE A 161 -4.04 -8.82 4.74
C ILE A 161 -2.74 -8.53 5.47
N VAL A 162 -2.20 -7.34 5.25
CA VAL A 162 -1.06 -6.80 5.97
C VAL A 162 -1.57 -5.77 6.96
N VAL A 163 -1.13 -5.90 8.19
CA VAL A 163 -1.36 -4.92 9.26
C VAL A 163 -0.06 -4.19 9.52
N TYR A 164 -0.14 -2.87 9.65
CA TYR A 164 1.02 -2.01 9.93
C TYR A 164 0.71 -1.04 11.06
N ARG A 165 1.74 -0.58 11.77
CA ARG A 165 1.64 0.49 12.76
C ARG A 165 2.50 1.66 12.33
N VAL A 166 1.92 2.85 12.45
CA VAL A 166 2.58 4.11 12.13
C VAL A 166 2.60 5.04 13.32
N MET A 167 3.62 5.87 13.34
CA MET A 167 3.81 6.93 14.34
C MET A 167 3.98 8.27 13.63
N ASP A 168 3.41 9.32 14.20
CA ASP A 168 3.59 10.68 13.71
C ASP A 168 4.90 11.32 14.22
N ALA A 169 5.14 12.56 13.84
CA ALA A 169 6.38 13.28 14.15
C ALA A 169 6.63 13.54 15.63
N THR A 170 5.67 13.28 16.52
CA THR A 170 5.85 13.48 17.97
C THR A 170 6.69 12.40 18.63
N ASN A 171 6.85 11.25 18.00
CA ASN A 171 7.47 10.05 18.58
C ASN A 171 6.79 9.60 19.90
N ASP A 172 5.53 9.98 20.11
CA ASP A 172 4.76 9.60 21.30
C ASP A 172 4.13 8.21 21.08
N PRO A 173 4.49 7.20 21.88
CA PRO A 173 3.94 5.86 21.75
C PRO A 173 2.42 5.80 21.97
N ASP A 174 1.83 6.77 22.68
CA ASP A 174 0.38 6.86 22.88
C ASP A 174 -0.35 7.35 21.62
N ARG A 175 0.39 7.76 20.58
CA ARG A 175 -0.15 8.25 19.30
C ARG A 175 0.07 7.27 18.14
N VAL A 176 0.53 6.06 18.42
CA VAL A 176 0.68 5.00 17.42
C VAL A 176 -0.69 4.56 16.92
N VAL A 177 -0.85 4.48 15.61
CA VAL A 177 -2.08 4.08 14.94
C VAL A 177 -1.82 2.88 14.04
N GLN A 178 -2.80 1.97 13.99
CA GLN A 178 -2.78 0.79 13.14
C GLN A 178 -3.59 1.01 11.87
N GLY A 179 -3.06 0.53 10.73
CA GLY A 179 -3.77 0.48 9.46
C GLY A 179 -3.66 -0.89 8.79
N ARG A 180 -4.32 -1.05 7.65
CA ARG A 180 -4.36 -2.29 6.88
C ARG A 180 -4.13 -2.07 5.41
N VAL A 181 -3.45 -3.03 4.77
CA VAL A 181 -3.40 -3.19 3.31
C VAL A 181 -4.08 -4.51 2.96
N ILE A 182 -5.08 -4.45 2.12
CA ILE A 182 -5.80 -5.60 1.58
C ILE A 182 -5.22 -5.90 0.21
N VAL A 183 -4.60 -7.05 0.07
CA VAL A 183 -3.88 -7.46 -1.13
C VAL A 183 -4.64 -8.60 -1.80
N LYS A 184 -5.04 -8.41 -3.04
CA LYS A 184 -5.51 -9.49 -3.90
C LYS A 184 -4.30 -10.09 -4.60
N VAL A 185 -3.92 -11.30 -4.21
CA VAL A 185 -2.77 -12.00 -4.80
C VAL A 185 -3.25 -12.86 -5.96
N LEU A 186 -2.63 -12.67 -7.11
CA LEU A 186 -2.91 -13.40 -8.36
C LEU A 186 -1.75 -14.34 -8.66
N ASP A 187 -2.07 -15.52 -9.22
CA ASP A 187 -1.08 -16.39 -9.84
C ASP A 187 -1.56 -16.82 -11.23
N ARG A 188 -0.65 -17.36 -12.01
CA ARG A 188 -0.99 -17.92 -13.32
C ARG A 188 -2.03 -19.04 -13.19
N PRO A 189 -2.90 -19.26 -14.18
CA PRO A 189 -3.82 -20.37 -14.14
C PRO A 189 -3.10 -21.72 -14.06
N ASP A 190 -3.77 -22.74 -13.53
CA ASP A 190 -3.32 -24.10 -13.72
C ASP A 190 -3.40 -24.50 -15.20
N ALA A 191 -2.64 -25.52 -15.61
CA ALA A 191 -2.74 -26.06 -16.95
C ALA A 191 -4.13 -26.70 -17.18
N PRO A 192 -4.81 -26.43 -18.31
CA PRO A 192 -6.05 -27.09 -18.67
C PRO A 192 -5.89 -28.64 -18.67
N GLN A 193 -6.96 -29.33 -18.30
CA GLN A 193 -6.93 -30.79 -18.19
C GLN A 193 -7.98 -31.45 -19.12
N ASN A 194 -7.85 -32.76 -19.30
CA ASN A 194 -8.81 -33.56 -20.06
C ASN A 194 -9.04 -33.05 -21.49
N VAL A 195 -7.93 -32.66 -22.16
CA VAL A 195 -8.00 -32.21 -23.55
C VAL A 195 -8.40 -33.36 -24.44
N THR A 196 -9.47 -33.18 -25.20
CA THR A 196 -9.99 -34.14 -26.16
C THR A 196 -10.16 -33.49 -27.52
N ALA A 197 -9.99 -34.29 -28.59
CA ALA A 197 -10.20 -33.83 -29.95
C ALA A 197 -11.04 -34.89 -30.72
N THR A 198 -12.00 -34.41 -31.50
CA THR A 198 -12.85 -35.25 -32.33
C THR A 198 -12.92 -34.64 -33.72
N ALA A 199 -12.63 -35.44 -34.78
CA ALA A 199 -12.76 -34.96 -36.14
C ALA A 199 -14.22 -34.62 -36.46
N THR A 200 -14.44 -33.44 -37.04
CA THR A 200 -15.78 -32.93 -37.41
C THR A 200 -16.00 -32.89 -38.91
N GLY A 201 -14.92 -32.97 -39.67
CA GLY A 201 -14.96 -32.99 -41.15
C GLY A 201 -13.54 -32.89 -41.73
N PRO A 202 -13.44 -32.76 -43.05
CA PRO A 202 -12.16 -32.57 -43.71
C PRO A 202 -11.45 -31.32 -43.19
N GLY A 203 -10.21 -31.49 -42.70
CA GLY A 203 -9.40 -30.41 -42.17
C GLY A 203 -9.95 -29.75 -40.90
N SER A 204 -10.88 -30.42 -40.17
CA SER A 204 -11.46 -29.84 -38.95
C SER A 204 -11.61 -30.84 -37.82
N ALA A 205 -11.45 -30.36 -36.58
CA ALA A 205 -11.67 -31.12 -35.37
C ALA A 205 -12.24 -30.19 -34.27
N PHE A 206 -13.16 -30.68 -33.46
CA PHE A 206 -13.60 -30.04 -32.27
C PHE A 206 -12.67 -30.41 -31.09
N VAL A 207 -12.04 -29.40 -30.50
CA VAL A 207 -11.17 -29.56 -29.34
C VAL A 207 -11.91 -29.06 -28.12
N SER A 208 -11.96 -29.84 -27.04
CA SER A 208 -12.53 -29.43 -25.75
C SER A 208 -11.64 -29.82 -24.59
N PHE A 209 -11.78 -29.14 -23.48
CA PHE A 209 -10.96 -29.33 -22.29
C PHE A 209 -11.71 -28.90 -21.04
N GLN A 210 -11.19 -29.28 -19.88
CA GLN A 210 -11.68 -28.80 -18.61
C GLN A 210 -11.03 -27.45 -18.24
N GLU A 211 -11.87 -26.50 -17.87
CA GLU A 211 -11.43 -25.19 -17.37
C GLU A 211 -10.58 -25.36 -16.12
N PRO A 212 -9.36 -24.77 -16.07
CA PRO A 212 -8.47 -24.87 -14.92
C PRO A 212 -8.81 -23.88 -13.83
N ALA A 213 -8.18 -24.03 -12.65
CA ALA A 213 -8.24 -23.03 -11.60
C ALA A 213 -7.60 -21.72 -12.08
N ALA A 214 -8.28 -20.61 -11.79
CA ALA A 214 -7.84 -19.26 -12.21
C ALA A 214 -6.85 -18.61 -11.24
N ASN A 215 -6.54 -19.23 -10.11
CA ASN A 215 -5.56 -18.84 -9.09
C ASN A 215 -5.62 -17.36 -8.67
N GLY A 216 -6.82 -16.93 -8.29
CA GLY A 216 -7.08 -15.56 -7.79
C GLY A 216 -7.41 -14.55 -8.88
N GLY A 217 -7.07 -14.80 -10.15
CA GLY A 217 -7.44 -14.00 -11.31
C GLY A 217 -8.78 -14.43 -11.94
N THR A 218 -9.00 -14.02 -13.19
CA THR A 218 -10.12 -14.45 -14.03
C THR A 218 -9.55 -14.97 -15.34
N ILE A 219 -9.97 -16.16 -15.79
CA ILE A 219 -9.55 -16.68 -17.09
C ILE A 219 -10.05 -15.72 -18.18
N SER A 220 -9.14 -15.19 -18.97
CA SER A 220 -9.42 -14.28 -20.08
C SER A 220 -9.55 -15.00 -21.43
N GLY A 221 -9.04 -16.22 -21.54
CA GLY A 221 -9.09 -17.02 -22.74
C GLY A 221 -8.11 -18.18 -22.71
N TYR A 222 -8.07 -18.90 -23.83
CA TYR A 222 -7.22 -20.04 -24.04
C TYR A 222 -6.59 -20.00 -25.42
N THR A 223 -5.40 -20.58 -25.54
CA THR A 223 -4.71 -20.84 -26.80
C THR A 223 -4.59 -22.34 -27.00
N ILE A 224 -5.18 -22.89 -28.06
CA ILE A 224 -5.03 -24.26 -28.49
C ILE A 224 -3.91 -24.30 -29.54
N ILE A 225 -2.97 -25.25 -29.41
CA ILE A 225 -1.83 -25.39 -30.32
C ILE A 225 -1.91 -26.77 -30.95
N ASP A 226 -1.93 -26.83 -32.30
CA ASP A 226 -1.84 -28.05 -33.04
C ASP A 226 -0.40 -28.56 -33.11
N SER A 227 -0.19 -29.87 -32.85
CA SER A 227 1.13 -30.51 -32.83
C SER A 227 1.79 -30.60 -34.20
N VAL A 228 1.04 -30.53 -35.30
CA VAL A 228 1.55 -30.68 -36.66
C VAL A 228 1.98 -29.33 -37.24
N SER A 229 1.13 -28.33 -37.14
CA SER A 229 1.40 -26.99 -37.70
C SER A 229 2.09 -26.05 -36.73
N GLY A 230 1.88 -26.25 -35.44
CA GLY A 230 2.27 -25.28 -34.40
C GLY A 230 1.39 -24.03 -34.39
N GLU A 231 0.34 -23.97 -35.20
CA GLU A 231 -0.53 -22.79 -35.29
C GLU A 231 -1.38 -22.62 -34.02
N PRO A 232 -1.49 -21.37 -33.48
CA PRO A 232 -2.33 -21.07 -32.34
C PRO A 232 -3.77 -20.76 -32.74
N TYR A 233 -4.72 -21.34 -32.03
CA TYR A 233 -6.15 -21.05 -32.14
C TYR A 233 -6.67 -20.49 -30.80
N ASN A 234 -7.21 -19.29 -30.82
CA ASN A 234 -7.63 -18.60 -29.59
C ASN A 234 -9.14 -18.72 -29.38
N THR A 235 -9.54 -18.99 -28.13
CA THR A 235 -10.95 -19.07 -27.73
C THR A 235 -11.13 -18.50 -26.31
N ILE A 236 -12.35 -18.04 -26.01
CA ILE A 236 -12.76 -17.69 -24.64
C ILE A 236 -13.57 -18.82 -23.98
N ASN A 237 -13.91 -19.85 -24.72
CA ASN A 237 -14.71 -20.97 -24.24
C ASN A 237 -13.82 -22.20 -24.02
N PRO A 238 -14.22 -23.14 -23.15
CA PRO A 238 -13.47 -24.38 -22.89
C PRO A 238 -13.57 -25.41 -24.03
N GLY A 239 -13.69 -24.94 -25.26
CA GLY A 239 -13.68 -25.74 -26.50
C GLY A 239 -14.00 -24.89 -27.71
N MET A 240 -13.48 -25.31 -28.86
CA MET A 240 -13.77 -24.69 -30.16
C MET A 240 -13.55 -25.69 -31.33
N GLU A 241 -14.10 -25.39 -32.48
CA GLU A 241 -13.78 -26.06 -33.72
C GLU A 241 -12.49 -25.44 -34.31
N VAL A 242 -11.48 -26.26 -34.48
CA VAL A 242 -10.21 -25.96 -35.13
C VAL A 242 -10.31 -26.36 -36.59
N THR A 243 -9.98 -25.45 -37.51
CA THR A 243 -10.08 -25.66 -38.96
C THR A 243 -8.73 -25.40 -39.64
N GLY A 244 -8.60 -25.83 -40.87
CA GLY A 244 -7.35 -25.70 -41.65
C GLY A 244 -6.30 -26.75 -41.30
N LEU A 245 -6.71 -27.84 -40.65
CA LEU A 245 -5.85 -28.95 -40.32
C LEU A 245 -5.46 -29.75 -41.63
N LYS A 246 -4.27 -30.33 -41.59
CA LYS A 246 -3.76 -31.13 -42.69
C LYS A 246 -4.44 -32.50 -42.75
N ASN A 247 -5.15 -32.82 -43.82
CA ASN A 247 -5.77 -34.12 -44.00
C ASN A 247 -4.73 -35.25 -44.12
N GLY A 248 -5.12 -36.43 -43.68
CA GLY A 248 -4.31 -37.66 -43.83
C GLY A 248 -3.17 -37.77 -42.80
N VAL A 249 -3.17 -36.97 -41.74
CA VAL A 249 -2.20 -37.05 -40.65
C VAL A 249 -2.92 -37.04 -39.30
N GLU A 250 -2.24 -37.52 -38.27
CA GLU A 250 -2.72 -37.47 -36.90
C GLU A 250 -2.35 -36.12 -36.28
N HIS A 251 -3.33 -35.47 -35.67
CA HIS A 251 -3.19 -34.25 -34.93
C HIS A 251 -3.38 -34.50 -33.43
N SER A 252 -2.61 -33.81 -32.58
CA SER A 252 -2.88 -33.72 -31.16
C SER A 252 -2.80 -32.24 -30.73
N PHE A 253 -3.49 -31.88 -29.66
CA PHE A 253 -3.64 -30.49 -29.25
C PHE A 253 -3.20 -30.31 -27.82
N THR A 254 -2.47 -29.24 -27.57
CA THR A 254 -2.19 -28.72 -26.22
C THR A 254 -2.91 -27.40 -26.01
N VAL A 255 -3.24 -27.08 -24.78
CA VAL A 255 -4.00 -25.86 -24.43
C VAL A 255 -3.29 -25.12 -23.36
N ILE A 256 -3.22 -23.80 -23.52
CA ILE A 256 -2.68 -22.82 -22.54
C ILE A 256 -3.85 -21.92 -22.11
N ALA A 257 -4.03 -21.74 -20.81
CA ALA A 257 -4.99 -20.78 -20.24
C ALA A 257 -4.31 -19.46 -19.90
N HIS A 258 -5.04 -18.36 -20.01
CA HIS A 258 -4.54 -17.00 -19.76
C HIS A 258 -5.35 -16.31 -18.67
N ASN A 259 -4.69 -15.56 -17.79
CA ASN A 259 -5.31 -14.63 -16.86
C ASN A 259 -4.46 -13.34 -16.70
N GLU A 260 -4.85 -12.45 -15.79
CA GLU A 260 -4.15 -11.18 -15.52
C GLU A 260 -2.70 -11.38 -15.01
N ALA A 261 -2.38 -12.54 -14.40
CA ALA A 261 -1.04 -12.85 -13.90
C ALA A 261 -0.13 -13.49 -14.94
N GLY A 262 -0.68 -13.97 -16.06
CA GLY A 262 0.06 -14.56 -17.17
C GLY A 262 -0.54 -15.87 -17.68
N ASP A 263 0.29 -16.64 -18.38
CA ASP A 263 -0.07 -17.86 -19.06
C ASP A 263 0.19 -19.08 -18.17
N SER A 264 -0.70 -20.06 -18.24
CA SER A 264 -0.48 -21.39 -17.63
C SER A 264 0.66 -22.14 -18.30
N ASP A 265 1.13 -23.18 -17.67
CA ASP A 265 1.87 -24.20 -18.37
C ASP A 265 0.96 -24.89 -19.43
N PRO A 266 1.50 -25.42 -20.54
CA PRO A 266 0.70 -26.18 -21.50
C PRO A 266 0.08 -27.42 -20.86
N SER A 267 -1.13 -27.77 -21.29
CA SER A 267 -1.77 -29.04 -20.92
C SER A 267 -0.97 -30.25 -21.40
N ALA A 268 -1.29 -31.43 -20.88
CA ALA A 268 -0.98 -32.65 -21.57
C ALA A 268 -1.66 -32.65 -22.97
N PRO A 269 -1.05 -33.24 -24.02
CA PRO A 269 -1.65 -33.32 -25.33
C PRO A 269 -2.91 -34.19 -25.31
N SER A 270 -3.86 -33.88 -26.19
CA SER A 270 -5.00 -34.78 -26.47
C SER A 270 -4.54 -36.13 -27.03
N ALA A 271 -5.42 -37.13 -26.96
CA ALA A 271 -5.25 -38.32 -27.82
C ALA A 271 -5.17 -37.88 -29.30
N PRO A 272 -4.38 -38.56 -30.12
CA PRO A 272 -4.33 -38.27 -31.54
C PRO A 272 -5.69 -38.42 -32.20
N VAL A 273 -6.01 -37.51 -33.13
CA VAL A 273 -7.20 -37.56 -33.97
C VAL A 273 -6.77 -37.53 -35.44
N HIS A 274 -7.32 -38.44 -36.22
CA HIS A 274 -7.07 -38.47 -37.65
C HIS A 274 -8.13 -37.65 -38.39
N VAL A 275 -7.69 -36.71 -39.22
CA VAL A 275 -8.56 -35.84 -40.02
C VAL A 275 -8.44 -36.26 -41.48
N ASP A 276 -9.55 -36.69 -42.06
CA ASP A 276 -9.58 -37.21 -43.44
C ASP A 276 -10.17 -36.21 -44.43
N ALA A 277 -9.69 -36.29 -45.66
CA ALA A 277 -10.36 -35.66 -46.79
C ALA A 277 -11.67 -36.37 -47.13
N VAL A 278 -12.64 -35.64 -47.67
CA VAL A 278 -13.81 -36.28 -48.30
C VAL A 278 -13.30 -37.19 -49.42
N PRO A 279 -13.71 -38.48 -49.53
CA PRO A 279 -13.35 -39.32 -50.64
C PRO A 279 -13.72 -38.66 -51.96
N ASP A 280 -12.83 -38.70 -52.95
CA ASP A 280 -13.13 -38.20 -54.27
C ASP A 280 -14.37 -39.00 -54.84
N GLN A 281 -15.25 -38.28 -55.54
CA GLN A 281 -16.43 -38.83 -56.14
C GLN A 281 -15.98 -39.99 -57.07
N MET A 282 -16.46 -41.21 -56.86
CA MET A 282 -16.16 -42.32 -57.71
C MET A 282 -16.56 -41.96 -59.14
N ALA A 283 -15.63 -42.13 -60.05
CA ALA A 283 -15.94 -41.97 -61.47
C ALA A 283 -17.12 -42.89 -61.89
N ALA A 284 -18.10 -42.37 -62.61
CA ALA A 284 -19.23 -43.18 -63.08
C ALA A 284 -18.72 -44.37 -63.88
N PRO A 285 -19.24 -45.60 -63.65
CA PRO A 285 -18.80 -46.76 -64.36
C PRO A 285 -19.07 -46.55 -65.85
N THR A 286 -18.02 -46.73 -66.68
CA THR A 286 -18.15 -46.74 -68.14
C THR A 286 -18.71 -48.12 -68.55
N VAL A 287 -19.92 -48.10 -69.06
CA VAL A 287 -20.49 -49.31 -69.70
C VAL A 287 -19.79 -49.50 -71.05
N GLN A 288 -18.96 -50.54 -71.18
CA GLN A 288 -18.48 -50.96 -72.48
C GLN A 288 -19.62 -51.79 -73.15
N GLY A 289 -20.11 -51.30 -74.31
CA GLY A 289 -21.05 -51.94 -75.17
C GLY A 289 -20.41 -52.97 -76.13
#